data_0103d2b15bbf6bac964171a06e6195e1
#
_entry.id   0103d2b15bbf6bac964171a06e6195e1
#
_cell.length_a   1.000
_cell.length_b   1.000
_cell.length_c   1.000
_cell.angle_alpha   90.00
_cell.angle_beta   90.00
_cell.angle_gamma   90.00
#
_symmetry.space_group_name_H-M   'P 1'
#
loop_
_entity.id
_entity.type
_entity.pdbx_description
1 polymer ?
#
loop_
_entity_poly.entity_id
_entity_poly.type
_entity_poly.pdbx_seq_one_letter_code
_entity_poly.pdbx_strand_id
1 'polypeptide(L)'
;TLDMAAINLHTGICEIMKNGAATTFVKREDGVEMIASSALPVGVDLQAEPDVAVVQLQEGDMVIMVSDGVLDSFYERNIESDSQEEMATLIDRLYCKNANDMANQILMNTLAHSTKEASDDMSVLVAGIWNKV
;
A
#
# COMPACT_ATOMS: atom_id res chain seq x y z
N THR A 1 -0.89 13.62 -6.48
CA THR A 1 -1.31 12.75 -5.36
C THR A 1 -0.46 12.98 -4.13
N LEU A 2 -1.02 12.77 -2.96
CA LEU A 2 -0.30 12.78 -1.68
C LEU A 2 -0.65 11.49 -0.94
N ASP A 3 0.40 10.79 -0.49
CA ASP A 3 0.26 9.60 0.35
C ASP A 3 1.30 9.67 1.48
N MET A 4 0.83 9.72 2.71
CA MET A 4 1.70 9.94 3.87
C MET A 4 1.26 9.06 5.04
N ALA A 5 2.21 8.42 5.69
CA ALA A 5 2.01 7.70 6.94
C ALA A 5 2.92 8.26 8.03
N ALA A 6 2.32 8.65 9.15
CA ALA A 6 3.03 9.12 10.34
C ALA A 6 2.85 8.11 11.48
N ILE A 7 3.94 7.51 11.91
CA ILE A 7 3.93 6.46 12.94
C ILE A 7 4.51 7.00 14.25
N ASN A 8 3.71 6.95 15.31
CA ASN A 8 4.20 7.23 16.66
C ASN A 8 4.94 6.00 17.18
N LEU A 9 6.24 6.10 17.34
CA LEU A 9 7.10 4.97 17.73
C LEU A 9 6.89 4.51 19.18
N HIS A 10 6.24 5.30 20.02
CA HIS A 10 5.95 4.92 21.42
C HIS A 10 4.62 4.21 21.55
N THR A 11 3.63 4.61 20.76
CA THR A 11 2.25 4.09 20.88
C THR A 11 1.89 3.09 19.79
N GLY A 12 2.63 3.09 18.66
CA GLY A 12 2.26 2.31 17.47
C GLY A 12 1.08 2.88 16.69
N ILE A 13 0.57 4.06 17.06
CA ILE A 13 -0.50 4.71 16.30
C ILE A 13 0.08 5.24 14.99
N CYS A 14 -0.57 4.88 13.88
CA CYS A 14 -0.24 5.34 12.54
C CYS A 14 -1.39 6.18 11.99
N GLU A 15 -1.10 7.41 11.60
CA GLU A 15 -2.01 8.28 10.85
C GLU A 15 -1.63 8.23 9.38
N ILE A 16 -2.59 7.87 8.53
CA ILE A 16 -2.40 7.78 7.08
C ILE A 16 -3.25 8.86 6.42
N MET A 17 -2.60 9.78 5.72
CA MET A 17 -3.24 10.87 4.99
C MET A 17 -3.09 10.67 3.49
N LYS A 18 -4.21 10.77 2.76
CA LYS A 18 -4.27 10.46 1.33
C LYS A 18 -5.06 11.53 0.57
N ASN A 19 -4.51 11.95 -0.58
CA ASN A 19 -5.22 12.74 -1.59
C ASN A 19 -5.01 12.11 -2.97
N GLY A 20 -6.00 11.40 -3.48
CA GLY A 20 -5.96 10.77 -4.80
C GLY A 20 -4.84 9.76 -4.97
N ALA A 21 -4.33 9.20 -3.88
CA ALA A 21 -3.24 8.23 -3.89
C ALA A 21 -3.76 6.80 -3.96
N ALA A 22 -2.91 5.89 -4.43
CA ALA A 22 -3.17 4.46 -4.46
C ALA A 22 -3.46 3.91 -3.05
N THR A 23 -4.15 2.79 -2.97
CA THR A 23 -4.49 2.13 -1.70
C THR A 23 -3.23 1.78 -0.91
N THR A 24 -3.26 2.06 0.39
CA THR A 24 -2.27 1.59 1.36
C THR A 24 -2.77 0.30 2.00
N PHE A 25 -1.86 -0.65 2.19
CA PHE A 25 -2.17 -1.95 2.80
C PHE A 25 -1.48 -2.07 4.14
N VAL A 26 -2.19 -2.58 5.13
CA VAL A 26 -1.61 -2.96 6.43
C VAL A 26 -1.70 -4.48 6.55
N LYS A 27 -0.55 -5.14 6.42
CA LYS A 27 -0.47 -6.59 6.59
C LYS A 27 -0.33 -6.92 8.07
N ARG A 28 -1.26 -7.74 8.55
CA ARG A 28 -1.29 -8.28 9.91
C ARG A 28 -1.16 -9.80 9.88
N GLU A 29 -1.04 -10.41 11.05
CA GLU A 29 -1.02 -11.86 11.18
C GLU A 29 -2.31 -12.53 10.63
N ASP A 30 -3.45 -11.88 10.85
CA ASP A 30 -4.79 -12.39 10.51
C ASP A 30 -5.37 -11.88 9.18
N GLY A 31 -4.62 -11.10 8.43
CA GLY A 31 -5.07 -10.60 7.13
C GLY A 31 -4.46 -9.28 6.69
N VAL A 32 -5.06 -8.69 5.68
CA VAL A 32 -4.64 -7.41 5.09
C VAL A 32 -5.78 -6.41 5.15
N GLU A 33 -5.53 -5.27 5.79
CA GLU A 33 -6.43 -4.12 5.81
C GLU A 33 -6.10 -3.19 4.65
N MET A 34 -7.11 -2.74 3.92
CA MET A 34 -6.98 -1.80 2.80
C MET A 34 -7.46 -0.40 3.20
N ILE A 35 -6.63 0.61 2.94
CA ILE A 35 -6.94 2.01 3.20
C ILE A 35 -6.90 2.75 1.86
N ALA A 36 -8.08 3.00 1.31
CA ALA A 36 -8.26 3.68 0.04
C ALA A 36 -8.46 5.19 0.23
N SER A 37 -8.23 5.97 -0.83
CA SER A 37 -8.55 7.40 -0.88
C SER A 37 -9.78 7.63 -1.75
N SER A 38 -10.72 8.40 -1.23
CA SER A 38 -11.84 8.98 -1.99
C SER A 38 -11.60 10.45 -2.36
N ALA A 39 -10.59 11.07 -1.75
CA ALA A 39 -10.24 12.47 -2.00
C ALA A 39 -9.62 12.67 -3.39
N LEU A 40 -9.91 13.81 -4.01
CA LEU A 40 -9.29 14.21 -5.27
C LEU A 40 -7.79 14.52 -5.08
N PRO A 41 -6.96 14.37 -6.14
CA PRO A 41 -5.57 14.77 -6.09
C PRO A 41 -5.40 16.25 -5.70
N VAL A 42 -4.29 16.54 -5.02
CA VAL A 42 -3.94 17.91 -4.60
C VAL A 42 -3.91 18.84 -5.82
N GLY A 43 -4.60 19.97 -5.71
CA GLY A 43 -4.66 20.99 -6.76
C GLY A 43 -5.82 20.84 -7.75
N VAL A 44 -6.59 19.77 -7.71
CA VAL A 44 -7.81 19.61 -8.50
C VAL A 44 -8.96 20.39 -7.86
N ASP A 45 -9.03 20.37 -6.54
CA ASP A 45 -9.95 21.19 -5.74
C ASP A 45 -9.18 21.86 -4.60
N LEU A 46 -9.23 23.19 -4.56
CA LEU A 46 -8.55 23.99 -3.52
C LEU A 46 -9.18 23.81 -2.12
N GLN A 47 -10.37 23.24 -2.04
CA GLN A 47 -11.09 22.97 -0.78
C GLN A 47 -11.10 21.48 -0.41
N ALA A 48 -10.46 20.62 -1.22
CA ALA A 48 -10.41 19.19 -0.92
C ALA A 48 -9.56 18.94 0.32
N GLU A 49 -10.19 18.37 1.33
CA GLU A 49 -9.49 17.87 2.51
C GLU A 49 -8.96 16.45 2.26
N PRO A 50 -7.77 16.09 2.80
CA PRO A 50 -7.26 14.75 2.68
C PRO A 50 -8.12 13.75 3.45
N ASP A 51 -8.20 12.53 2.95
CA ASP A 51 -8.69 11.42 3.73
C ASP A 51 -7.68 11.09 4.83
N VAL A 52 -8.14 10.93 6.06
CA VAL A 52 -7.31 10.56 7.20
C VAL A 52 -7.82 9.27 7.80
N ALA A 53 -6.96 8.26 7.89
CA ALA A 53 -7.23 7.02 8.60
C ALA A 53 -6.24 6.87 9.77
N VAL A 54 -6.73 6.37 10.88
CA VAL A 54 -5.92 6.08 12.07
C VAL A 54 -5.95 4.58 12.33
N VAL A 55 -4.79 3.96 12.38
CA VAL A 55 -4.64 2.53 12.66
C VAL A 55 -3.70 2.30 13.83
N GLN A 56 -4.01 1.32 14.66
CA GLN A 56 -3.12 0.84 15.71
C GLN A 56 -2.25 -0.27 15.14
N LEU A 57 -0.95 -0.03 15.06
CA LEU A 57 0.02 -1.03 14.62
C LEU A 57 0.52 -1.85 15.80
N GLN A 58 0.76 -3.13 15.55
CA GLN A 58 1.31 -4.09 16.49
C GLN A 58 2.62 -4.68 15.96
N GLU A 59 3.36 -5.33 16.84
CA GLU A 59 4.57 -6.05 16.43
C GLU A 59 4.27 -7.07 15.34
N GLY A 60 5.08 -7.07 14.29
CA GLY A 60 4.92 -7.91 13.11
C GLY A 60 4.07 -7.31 12.00
N ASP A 61 3.35 -6.21 12.24
CA ASP A 61 2.60 -5.53 11.20
C ASP A 61 3.53 -4.88 10.17
N MET A 62 3.07 -4.81 8.92
CA MET A 62 3.75 -4.10 7.85
C MET A 62 2.79 -3.10 7.19
N VAL A 63 3.20 -1.84 7.10
CA VAL A 63 2.52 -0.82 6.31
C VAL A 63 3.14 -0.80 4.92
N ILE A 64 2.31 -0.96 3.89
CA ILE A 64 2.72 -1.10 2.49
C ILE A 64 2.06 -0.01 1.67
N MET A 65 2.88 0.85 1.08
CA MET A 65 2.45 1.91 0.19
C MET A 65 3.00 1.65 -1.21
N VAL A 66 2.15 1.81 -2.21
CA VAL A 66 2.50 1.55 -3.61
C VAL A 66 2.12 2.73 -4.49
N SER A 67 2.85 2.94 -5.59
CA SER A 67 2.45 3.90 -6.61
C SER A 67 1.34 3.34 -7.51
N ASP A 68 0.65 4.24 -8.22
CA ASP A 68 -0.41 3.87 -9.17
C ASP A 68 0.08 2.87 -10.21
N GLY A 69 1.31 3.01 -10.71
CA GLY A 69 1.89 2.08 -11.68
C GLY A 69 1.96 0.63 -11.22
N VAL A 70 2.08 0.40 -9.91
CA VAL A 70 2.04 -0.96 -9.32
C VAL A 70 0.62 -1.52 -9.40
N LEU A 71 -0.39 -0.76 -8.98
CA LEU A 71 -1.79 -1.22 -9.01
C LEU A 71 -2.32 -1.37 -10.44
N ASP A 72 -1.99 -0.45 -11.34
CA ASP A 72 -2.43 -0.49 -12.75
C ASP A 72 -1.96 -1.75 -13.46
N SER A 73 -0.80 -2.28 -13.08
CA SER A 73 -0.30 -3.56 -13.62
C SER A 73 -1.18 -4.76 -13.26
N PHE A 74 -1.94 -4.68 -12.19
CA PHE A 74 -2.93 -5.70 -11.82
C PHE A 74 -4.26 -5.50 -12.54
N TYR A 75 -4.65 -4.26 -12.82
CA TYR A 75 -5.90 -3.94 -13.51
C TYR A 75 -5.94 -4.49 -14.95
N GLU A 76 -4.81 -4.50 -15.64
CA GLU A 76 -4.72 -4.97 -17.04
C GLU A 76 -4.98 -6.46 -17.22
N ARG A 77 -4.99 -7.26 -16.14
CA ARG A 77 -5.13 -8.72 -16.23
C ARG A 77 -6.54 -9.21 -16.23
N ASN A 78 -7.43 -8.51 -15.58
CA ASN A 78 -8.79 -9.00 -15.38
C ASN A 78 -9.76 -7.84 -15.27
N ILE A 79 -10.57 -7.64 -16.30
CA ILE A 79 -11.52 -6.53 -16.40
C ILE A 79 -12.61 -6.62 -15.31
N GLU A 80 -12.78 -7.79 -14.68
CA GLU A 80 -13.83 -8.05 -13.69
C GLU A 80 -13.34 -8.00 -12.23
N SER A 81 -12.02 -7.96 -11.98
CA SER A 81 -11.48 -7.96 -10.62
C SER A 81 -10.96 -6.57 -10.21
N ASP A 82 -11.14 -6.25 -8.94
CA ASP A 82 -10.56 -5.06 -8.32
C ASP A 82 -9.05 -5.29 -8.12
N SER A 83 -8.23 -4.45 -8.75
CA SER A 83 -6.76 -4.50 -8.62
C SER A 83 -6.26 -4.38 -7.18
N GLN A 84 -7.00 -3.66 -6.34
CA GLN A 84 -6.70 -3.50 -4.91
C GLN A 84 -6.91 -4.81 -4.15
N GLU A 85 -7.99 -5.53 -4.44
CA GLU A 85 -8.27 -6.83 -3.81
C GLU A 85 -7.28 -7.90 -4.28
N GLU A 86 -6.88 -7.89 -5.55
CA GLU A 86 -5.82 -8.78 -6.06
C GLU A 86 -4.49 -8.53 -5.37
N MET A 87 -4.12 -7.26 -5.20
CA MET A 87 -2.91 -6.87 -4.47
C MET A 87 -2.98 -7.30 -3.01
N ALA A 88 -4.12 -7.08 -2.33
CA ALA A 88 -4.31 -7.52 -0.95
C ALA A 88 -4.18 -9.05 -0.83
N THR A 89 -4.72 -9.80 -1.77
CA THR A 89 -4.60 -11.26 -1.83
C THR A 89 -3.15 -11.70 -2.03
N LEU A 90 -2.41 -11.03 -2.91
CA LEU A 90 -0.98 -11.28 -3.09
C LEU A 90 -0.22 -11.03 -1.79
N ILE A 91 -0.40 -9.88 -1.18
CA ILE A 91 0.27 -9.49 0.07
C ILE A 91 -0.04 -10.49 1.19
N ASP A 92 -1.28 -10.93 1.30
CA ASP A 92 -1.70 -11.90 2.32
C ASP A 92 -0.97 -13.24 2.18
N ARG A 93 -0.72 -13.67 0.95
CA ARG A 93 -0.02 -14.92 0.65
C ARG A 93 1.50 -14.84 0.82
N LEU A 94 2.09 -13.65 0.74
CA LEU A 94 3.52 -13.47 0.85
C LEU A 94 3.98 -13.67 2.29
N TYR A 95 4.93 -14.58 2.48
CA TYR A 95 5.61 -14.78 3.74
C TYR A 95 7.03 -14.23 3.64
N CYS A 96 7.24 -13.05 4.22
CA CYS A 96 8.50 -12.33 4.10
C CYS A 96 9.14 -12.10 5.48
N LYS A 97 10.45 -12.22 5.54
CA LYS A 97 11.22 -12.12 6.78
C LYS A 97 11.36 -10.68 7.27
N ASN A 98 11.34 -9.72 6.37
CA ASN A 98 11.57 -8.31 6.68
C ASN A 98 10.90 -7.41 5.62
N ALA A 99 10.90 -6.11 5.88
CA ALA A 99 10.29 -5.11 5.01
C ALA A 99 10.91 -5.06 3.60
N ASN A 100 12.23 -5.19 3.50
CA ASN A 100 12.93 -5.19 2.21
C ASN A 100 12.54 -6.40 1.34
N ASP A 101 12.44 -7.57 1.94
CA ASP A 101 12.01 -8.79 1.26
C ASP A 101 10.56 -8.64 0.76
N MET A 102 9.66 -8.11 1.60
CA MET A 102 8.28 -7.83 1.21
C MET A 102 8.20 -6.87 0.02
N ALA A 103 8.91 -5.75 0.05
CA ALA A 103 8.93 -4.78 -1.05
C ALA A 103 9.43 -5.41 -2.36
N ASN A 104 10.51 -6.18 -2.31
CA ASN A 104 11.06 -6.88 -3.46
C ASN A 104 10.09 -7.93 -4.01
N GLN A 105 9.45 -8.72 -3.16
CA GLN A 105 8.49 -9.74 -3.57
C GLN A 105 7.25 -9.12 -4.25
N ILE A 106 6.73 -8.02 -3.73
CA ILE A 106 5.63 -7.30 -4.35
C ILE A 106 6.03 -6.81 -5.75
N LEU A 107 7.17 -6.13 -5.85
CA LEU A 107 7.63 -5.57 -7.12
C LEU A 107 7.92 -6.69 -8.15
N MET A 108 8.59 -7.75 -7.77
CA MET A 108 8.89 -8.88 -8.65
C MET A 108 7.62 -9.58 -9.13
N ASN A 109 6.64 -9.80 -8.27
CA ASN A 109 5.36 -10.37 -8.66
C ASN A 109 4.60 -9.45 -9.61
N THR A 110 4.63 -8.14 -9.38
CA THR A 110 4.04 -7.13 -10.27
C THR A 110 4.66 -7.20 -11.67
N LEU A 111 5.98 -7.18 -11.75
CA LEU A 111 6.72 -7.22 -13.01
C LEU A 111 6.54 -8.56 -13.76
N ALA A 112 6.58 -9.69 -13.07
CA ALA A 112 6.44 -11.01 -13.67
C ALA A 112 5.08 -11.25 -14.33
N HIS A 113 4.07 -10.52 -13.88
CA HIS A 113 2.71 -10.67 -14.38
C HIS A 113 2.28 -9.52 -15.29
N SER A 114 3.08 -8.50 -15.48
CA SER A 114 2.82 -7.45 -16.46
C SER A 114 3.00 -8.02 -17.86
N THR A 115 1.96 -7.92 -18.70
CA THR A 115 1.99 -8.39 -20.10
C THR A 115 2.49 -7.31 -21.05
N LYS A 116 2.70 -6.10 -20.56
CA LYS A 116 3.23 -4.95 -21.29
C LYS A 116 4.47 -4.41 -20.61
N GLU A 117 5.29 -3.68 -21.37
CA GLU A 117 6.30 -2.81 -20.76
C GLU A 117 5.60 -1.89 -19.74
N ALA A 118 6.26 -1.69 -18.59
CA ALA A 118 5.72 -0.81 -17.55
C ALA A 118 5.33 0.54 -18.16
N SER A 119 4.04 0.85 -18.11
CA SER A 119 3.51 2.09 -18.69
C SER A 119 3.75 3.30 -17.79
N ASP A 120 4.16 3.07 -16.54
CA ASP A 120 4.42 4.09 -15.54
C ASP A 120 5.48 3.60 -14.52
N ASP A 121 6.06 4.55 -13.79
CA ASP A 121 7.02 4.28 -12.74
C ASP A 121 6.39 3.47 -11.60
N MET A 122 7.11 2.49 -11.10
CA MET A 122 6.67 1.61 -10.03
C MET A 122 7.50 1.83 -8.77
N SER A 123 6.82 2.11 -7.66
CA SER A 123 7.44 2.25 -6.35
C SER A 123 6.66 1.45 -5.31
N VAL A 124 7.41 0.74 -4.47
CA VAL A 124 6.87 0.00 -3.32
C VAL A 124 7.66 0.40 -2.08
N LEU A 125 6.96 0.87 -1.06
CA LEU A 125 7.53 1.22 0.23
C LEU A 125 6.90 0.34 1.30
N VAL A 126 7.72 -0.28 2.13
CA VAL A 126 7.28 -1.12 3.24
C VAL A 126 7.92 -0.68 4.54
N ALA A 127 7.11 -0.44 5.55
CA ALA A 127 7.54 -0.19 6.92
C ALA A 127 7.08 -1.36 7.81
N GLY A 128 8.03 -2.11 8.35
CA GLY A 128 7.76 -3.18 9.29
C GLY A 128 7.90 -2.70 10.74
N ILE A 129 7.05 -3.21 11.61
CA ILE A 129 6.97 -2.83 13.02
C ILE A 129 7.56 -3.94 13.89
N TRP A 130 8.62 -3.61 14.62
CA TRP A 130 9.27 -4.50 15.58
C TRP A 130 9.44 -3.80 16.91
N ASN A 131 9.21 -4.56 17.98
CA ASN A 131 9.59 -4.11 19.31
C ASN A 131 11.11 -4.20 19.47
N LYS A 132 11.68 -3.16 20.04
CA LYS A 132 13.09 -3.17 20.43
C LYS A 132 13.21 -3.99 21.72
N VAL A 133 13.85 -5.09 21.61
CA VAL A 133 14.17 -5.94 22.78
C VAL A 133 15.36 -5.34 23.53
#